data_8051ea5b81478ef971af39bb21f57e36
#
_entry.id   8051ea5b81478ef971af39bb21f57e36
#
_cell.length_a   1.000
_cell.length_b   1.000
_cell.length_c   1.000
_cell.angle_alpha   90.00
_cell.angle_beta   90.00
_cell.angle_gamma   90.00
#
_symmetry.space_group_name_H-M   'P 1'
#
loop_
_entity.id
_entity.type
_entity.pdbx_description
1 polymer ?
#
loop_
_entity_poly.entity_id
_entity_poly.type
_entity_poly.pdbx_seq_one_letter_code
_entity_poly.pdbx_strand_id
1 'polypeptide(L)'
;MRKTKIICTIGPASAGEEILTKMCQSGMNVVRLNFSHGTHEEHLEKIKMIKKVREKLGYPLPIMLDTKGPEYRIRGFKNRKETLQDGQTFTFTTRDVSGDATIVSVNYAALVSELKVGDRILVNNGLLIFEVRELTETDIVCDVIAGGEISDHKSMNFPGHVFKGDFLSEADKSDLLFGIENDIDFVAASFVSNKENVSELRNFLDENGGEDIDIIAKIENRSGVDNIDEICEIADGVMVARGDLGVEIPFIEVPAIQKYLIKKCRLLGKRVITATEMLESMIHNPRPTRAEISDVANAVYDGSSAIMLSGESAAGKYPVEAVRNMAEIAEYTEKNIDYVKRFYRTDYVIKNNLDALSHATCAMAIDTKAKGIVISSISGMTVRMVSRFRCPVDIVGMTTSQKAWRKLNLSWGVTPVMSDEFDSVDVMFYHASRHAMDILELKSGDNIILTGGQASKQSGSTNTIRLETIR
;
A
#
# COMPACT_ATOMS: atom_id res chain seq x y z
N MET A 1 -18.52 -11.19 5.58
CA MET A 1 -17.02 -11.16 5.63
C MET A 1 -16.52 -9.73 5.61
N ARG A 2 -15.38 -9.42 6.28
CA ARG A 2 -14.76 -8.10 6.23
C ARG A 2 -14.26 -7.79 4.81
N LYS A 3 -14.55 -6.59 4.32
CA LYS A 3 -14.24 -6.17 2.94
C LYS A 3 -12.90 -5.42 2.84
N THR A 4 -12.61 -4.51 3.79
CA THR A 4 -11.35 -3.77 3.87
C THR A 4 -10.22 -4.71 4.29
N LYS A 5 -9.11 -4.71 3.55
CA LYS A 5 -7.97 -5.60 3.79
C LYS A 5 -7.01 -5.02 4.83
N ILE A 6 -6.22 -5.89 5.46
CA ILE A 6 -5.20 -5.48 6.44
C ILE A 6 -3.83 -5.91 5.96
N ILE A 7 -2.91 -4.96 5.93
CA ILE A 7 -1.49 -5.17 5.65
C ILE A 7 -0.74 -5.08 6.95
N CYS A 8 0.17 -6.01 7.21
CA CYS A 8 1.01 -5.98 8.40
C CYS A 8 2.49 -6.00 8.03
N THR A 9 3.25 -5.08 8.60
CA THR A 9 4.71 -5.11 8.50
C THR A 9 5.27 -6.18 9.41
N ILE A 10 6.12 -7.06 8.87
CA ILE A 10 6.75 -8.13 9.62
C ILE A 10 8.14 -7.70 10.07
N GLY A 11 8.36 -7.79 11.36
CA GLY A 11 9.60 -7.46 12.03
C GLY A 11 9.89 -8.40 13.21
N PRO A 12 10.78 -8.02 14.13
CA PRO A 12 11.19 -8.89 15.23
C PRO A 12 10.05 -9.45 16.08
N ALA A 13 8.95 -8.68 16.25
CA ALA A 13 7.81 -9.10 17.06
C ALA A 13 6.89 -10.12 16.36
N SER A 14 6.99 -10.26 15.03
CA SER A 14 6.01 -11.01 14.25
C SER A 14 6.62 -12.05 13.29
N ALA A 15 7.94 -12.24 13.26
CA ALA A 15 8.62 -13.13 12.31
C ALA A 15 8.46 -14.64 12.60
N GLY A 16 7.90 -15.03 13.77
CA GLY A 16 7.73 -16.43 14.14
C GLY A 16 6.48 -17.09 13.53
N GLU A 17 6.56 -18.40 13.19
CA GLU A 17 5.46 -19.16 12.58
C GLU A 17 4.14 -19.05 13.35
N GLU A 18 4.20 -19.22 14.67
CA GLU A 18 3.02 -19.17 15.53
C GLU A 18 2.33 -17.81 15.50
N ILE A 19 3.12 -16.73 15.59
CA ILE A 19 2.60 -15.36 15.58
C ILE A 19 2.02 -15.03 14.20
N LEU A 20 2.73 -15.32 13.11
CA LEU A 20 2.23 -15.14 11.75
C LEU A 20 0.91 -15.89 11.51
N THR A 21 0.83 -17.15 11.98
CA THR A 21 -0.40 -17.94 11.87
C THR A 21 -1.55 -17.26 12.61
N LYS A 22 -1.32 -16.79 13.85
CA LYS A 22 -2.32 -16.06 14.65
C LYS A 22 -2.73 -14.74 14.00
N MET A 23 -1.79 -14.01 13.40
CA MET A 23 -2.09 -12.77 12.68
C MET A 23 -2.97 -13.03 11.44
N CYS A 24 -2.70 -14.08 10.66
CA CYS A 24 -3.58 -14.50 9.55
C CYS A 24 -4.98 -14.81 10.05
N GLN A 25 -5.12 -15.60 11.12
CA GLN A 25 -6.40 -15.96 11.73
C GLN A 25 -7.14 -14.77 12.34
N SER A 26 -6.39 -13.73 12.76
CA SER A 26 -6.96 -12.48 13.29
C SER A 26 -7.33 -11.46 12.19
N GLY A 27 -6.99 -11.75 10.92
CA GLY A 27 -7.45 -10.95 9.78
C GLY A 27 -6.36 -10.30 8.92
N MET A 28 -5.08 -10.61 9.11
CA MET A 28 -4.02 -10.16 8.21
C MET A 28 -4.23 -10.73 6.80
N ASN A 29 -4.16 -9.87 5.78
CA ASN A 29 -4.34 -10.24 4.38
C ASN A 29 -3.05 -10.18 3.56
N VAL A 30 -2.14 -9.27 3.90
CA VAL A 30 -0.91 -9.00 3.16
C VAL A 30 0.24 -8.81 4.13
N VAL A 31 1.40 -9.34 3.79
CA VAL A 31 2.65 -9.09 4.50
C VAL A 31 3.42 -7.99 3.80
N ARG A 32 3.89 -6.99 4.57
CA ARG A 32 4.85 -6.00 4.12
C ARG A 32 6.23 -6.28 4.74
N LEU A 33 7.27 -6.26 3.91
CA LEU A 33 8.68 -6.29 4.30
C LEU A 33 9.31 -4.93 3.99
N ASN A 34 9.78 -4.23 5.02
CA ASN A 34 10.39 -2.90 4.86
C ASN A 34 11.91 -3.05 4.65
N PHE A 35 12.37 -2.78 3.44
CA PHE A 35 13.77 -2.89 3.05
C PHE A 35 14.64 -1.69 3.47
N SER A 36 14.04 -0.67 4.11
CA SER A 36 14.84 0.34 4.80
C SER A 36 15.59 -0.22 6.01
N HIS A 37 15.26 -1.43 6.46
CA HIS A 37 15.83 -2.09 7.64
C HIS A 37 16.10 -3.56 7.36
N GLY A 38 17.20 -4.07 7.92
CA GLY A 38 17.59 -5.48 7.81
C GLY A 38 18.46 -5.76 6.59
N THR A 39 18.91 -7.00 6.49
CA THR A 39 19.71 -7.52 5.39
C THR A 39 18.90 -8.46 4.50
N HIS A 40 19.41 -8.79 3.29
CA HIS A 40 18.77 -9.77 2.41
C HIS A 40 18.61 -11.14 3.09
N GLU A 41 19.59 -11.55 3.90
CA GLU A 41 19.53 -12.83 4.64
C GLU A 41 18.38 -12.83 5.65
N GLU A 42 18.20 -11.73 6.40
CA GLU A 42 17.09 -11.59 7.36
C GLU A 42 15.72 -11.56 6.65
N HIS A 43 15.65 -10.90 5.48
CA HIS A 43 14.43 -10.89 4.68
C HIS A 43 14.14 -12.25 4.07
N LEU A 44 15.17 -13.00 3.64
CA LEU A 44 15.03 -14.36 3.11
C LEU A 44 14.41 -15.31 4.14
N GLU A 45 14.86 -15.25 5.40
CA GLU A 45 14.30 -16.08 6.47
C GLU A 45 12.83 -15.73 6.74
N LYS A 46 12.48 -14.43 6.73
CA LYS A 46 11.07 -14.00 6.83
C LYS A 46 10.23 -14.51 5.65
N ILE A 47 10.73 -14.40 4.42
CA ILE A 47 10.04 -14.88 3.21
C ILE A 47 9.80 -16.38 3.27
N LYS A 48 10.80 -17.17 3.67
CA LYS A 48 10.66 -18.63 3.86
C LYS A 48 9.55 -18.94 4.88
N MET A 49 9.54 -18.22 6.00
CA MET A 49 8.55 -18.42 7.04
C MET A 49 7.12 -18.04 6.56
N ILE A 50 6.98 -16.94 5.82
CA ILE A 50 5.71 -16.51 5.24
C ILE A 50 5.20 -17.55 4.25
N LYS A 51 6.06 -18.08 3.36
CA LYS A 51 5.70 -19.12 2.40
C LYS A 51 5.25 -20.40 3.12
N LYS A 52 5.95 -20.81 4.17
CA LYS A 52 5.58 -21.95 5.01
C LYS A 52 4.20 -21.79 5.66
N VAL A 53 3.90 -20.62 6.22
CA VAL A 53 2.58 -20.32 6.82
C VAL A 53 1.50 -20.28 5.75
N ARG A 54 1.77 -19.69 4.59
CA ARG A 54 0.87 -19.69 3.42
C ARG A 54 0.44 -21.10 3.03
N GLU A 55 1.40 -21.99 2.85
CA GLU A 55 1.16 -23.39 2.49
C GLU A 55 0.39 -24.14 3.57
N LYS A 56 0.81 -24.01 4.83
CA LYS A 56 0.15 -24.66 5.97
C LYS A 56 -1.32 -24.26 6.12
N LEU A 57 -1.65 -23.00 5.86
CA LEU A 57 -3.02 -22.50 5.99
C LEU A 57 -3.85 -22.62 4.71
N GLY A 58 -3.23 -22.93 3.55
CA GLY A 58 -3.90 -22.82 2.26
C GLY A 58 -4.43 -21.41 2.00
N TYR A 59 -3.75 -20.37 2.50
CA TYR A 59 -4.22 -18.99 2.53
C TYR A 59 -3.43 -18.11 1.55
N PRO A 60 -4.09 -17.27 0.72
CA PRO A 60 -3.43 -16.42 -0.28
C PRO A 60 -2.69 -15.24 0.37
N LEU A 61 -1.59 -15.50 1.05
CA LEU A 61 -0.80 -14.50 1.74
C LEU A 61 0.27 -13.91 0.81
N PRO A 62 0.04 -12.76 0.17
CA PRO A 62 1.01 -12.11 -0.69
C PRO A 62 2.08 -11.37 0.10
N ILE A 63 3.23 -11.17 -0.55
CA ILE A 63 4.38 -10.46 -0.02
C ILE A 63 4.55 -9.13 -0.76
N MET A 64 4.61 -8.04 0.00
CA MET A 64 4.90 -6.69 -0.48
C MET A 64 6.29 -6.27 -0.02
N LEU A 65 7.20 -6.02 -0.97
CA LEU A 65 8.48 -5.38 -0.75
C LEU A 65 8.28 -3.87 -0.75
N ASP A 66 8.67 -3.20 0.32
CA ASP A 66 8.63 -1.73 0.43
C ASP A 66 10.05 -1.21 0.29
N THR A 67 10.31 -0.46 -0.81
CA THR A 67 11.64 0.04 -1.15
C THR A 67 12.08 1.14 -0.19
N LYS A 68 13.38 1.33 -0.09
CA LYS A 68 13.96 2.41 0.68
C LYS A 68 13.69 3.78 0.00
N GLY A 69 13.82 3.81 -1.32
CA GLY A 69 13.72 5.02 -2.12
C GLY A 69 14.90 5.99 -1.95
N PRO A 70 14.84 7.15 -2.59
CA PRO A 70 15.87 8.18 -2.47
C PRO A 70 15.85 8.77 -1.05
N GLU A 71 16.76 8.31 -0.21
CA GLU A 71 16.83 8.73 1.19
C GLU A 71 18.00 9.68 1.40
N TYR A 72 17.68 10.91 1.78
CA TYR A 72 18.64 11.93 2.12
C TYR A 72 18.90 11.93 3.62
N ARG A 73 20.16 11.87 4.03
CA ARG A 73 20.56 11.80 5.44
C ARG A 73 21.77 12.70 5.72
N ILE A 74 21.79 13.25 6.93
CA ILE A 74 23.05 13.77 7.49
C ILE A 74 23.96 12.59 7.87
N ARG A 75 25.27 12.83 7.89
CA ARG A 75 26.26 11.88 8.36
C ARG A 75 26.43 11.97 9.90
N GLY A 76 27.56 11.52 10.42
CA GLY A 76 27.80 11.40 11.84
C GLY A 76 28.39 12.68 12.48
N PHE A 77 28.19 12.81 13.79
CA PHE A 77 28.76 13.85 14.64
C PHE A 77 29.92 13.31 15.46
N LYS A 78 30.87 14.19 15.83
CA LYS A 78 32.01 13.86 16.72
C LYS A 78 31.55 13.22 18.03
N ASN A 79 30.46 13.75 18.61
CA ASN A 79 29.89 13.33 19.89
C ASN A 79 28.61 12.49 19.71
N ARG A 80 28.33 11.95 18.53
CA ARG A 80 27.11 11.25 18.12
C ARG A 80 25.84 12.10 18.12
N LYS A 81 25.83 13.21 18.84
CA LYS A 81 24.72 14.16 18.91
C LYS A 81 25.18 15.54 19.34
N GLU A 82 24.42 16.54 18.98
CA GLU A 82 24.59 17.95 19.37
C GLU A 82 23.20 18.54 19.68
N THR A 83 23.20 19.74 20.30
CA THR A 83 21.96 20.48 20.55
C THR A 83 22.05 21.82 19.86
N LEU A 84 21.10 22.10 18.97
CA LEU A 84 21.01 23.34 18.22
C LEU A 84 19.99 24.29 18.86
N GLN A 85 20.30 25.59 18.86
CA GLN A 85 19.41 26.63 19.37
C GLN A 85 18.66 27.31 18.23
N ASP A 86 17.44 27.78 18.50
CA ASP A 86 16.69 28.62 17.56
C ASP A 86 17.49 29.89 17.23
N GLY A 87 17.51 30.26 15.97
CA GLY A 87 18.18 31.44 15.46
C GLY A 87 19.70 31.31 15.26
N GLN A 88 20.32 30.17 15.61
CA GLN A 88 21.74 29.97 15.30
C GLN A 88 21.93 29.67 13.82
N THR A 89 23.13 29.89 13.32
CA THR A 89 23.56 29.44 12.00
C THR A 89 24.04 28.01 12.05
N PHE A 90 23.61 27.18 11.10
CA PHE A 90 24.06 25.79 10.94
C PHE A 90 24.32 25.48 9.46
N THR A 91 25.35 24.68 9.17
CA THR A 91 25.77 24.39 7.79
C THR A 91 25.62 22.90 7.48
N PHE A 92 24.90 22.58 6.40
CA PHE A 92 24.99 21.26 5.77
C PHE A 92 26.04 21.32 4.68
N THR A 93 26.89 20.30 4.54
CA THR A 93 27.98 20.30 3.56
C THR A 93 28.09 18.98 2.81
N THR A 94 28.46 19.04 1.53
CA THR A 94 28.79 17.88 0.72
C THR A 94 30.22 17.37 0.94
N ARG A 95 31.05 18.16 1.65
CA ARG A 95 32.40 17.74 2.07
C ARG A 95 32.31 16.66 3.15
N ASP A 96 33.30 15.79 3.20
CA ASP A 96 33.38 14.76 4.25
C ASP A 96 34.01 15.35 5.52
N VAL A 97 33.15 15.80 6.45
CA VAL A 97 33.55 16.34 7.75
C VAL A 97 32.81 15.62 8.87
N SER A 98 33.49 15.45 10.00
CA SER A 98 32.81 14.99 11.23
C SER A 98 32.00 16.14 11.81
N GLY A 99 30.68 15.95 11.97
CA GLY A 99 29.76 16.98 12.41
C GLY A 99 30.01 17.51 13.81
N ASP A 100 29.58 18.75 14.05
CA ASP A 100 29.56 19.40 15.36
C ASP A 100 28.36 20.38 15.44
N ALA A 101 28.31 21.23 16.46
CA ALA A 101 27.22 22.20 16.67
C ALA A 101 27.06 23.25 15.56
N THR A 102 27.95 23.30 14.56
CA THR A 102 27.94 24.33 13.49
C THR A 102 27.82 23.75 12.09
N ILE A 103 28.19 22.47 11.87
CA ILE A 103 28.27 21.87 10.54
C ILE A 103 28.06 20.35 10.61
N VAL A 104 27.47 19.78 9.55
CA VAL A 104 27.41 18.32 9.33
C VAL A 104 27.44 17.97 7.86
N SER A 105 28.07 16.85 7.51
CA SER A 105 28.06 16.31 6.14
C SER A 105 26.71 15.70 5.79
N VAL A 106 26.36 15.74 4.49
CA VAL A 106 25.20 15.06 3.93
C VAL A 106 25.63 13.92 2.99
N ASN A 107 24.72 12.97 2.73
CA ASN A 107 25.02 11.82 1.87
C ASN A 107 24.77 12.07 0.38
N TYR A 108 24.22 13.22 0.00
CA TYR A 108 23.87 13.56 -1.39
C TYR A 108 24.73 14.70 -1.93
N ALA A 109 25.64 14.38 -2.87
CA ALA A 109 26.63 15.33 -3.38
C ALA A 109 26.04 16.46 -4.22
N ALA A 110 24.89 16.22 -4.90
CA ALA A 110 24.26 17.25 -5.74
C ALA A 110 23.36 18.22 -4.96
N LEU A 111 23.16 18.03 -3.65
CA LEU A 111 22.18 18.76 -2.84
C LEU A 111 22.32 20.28 -2.96
N VAL A 112 23.54 20.79 -2.94
CA VAL A 112 23.81 22.24 -3.04
C VAL A 112 23.29 22.82 -4.35
N SER A 113 23.45 22.08 -5.46
CA SER A 113 23.06 22.54 -6.80
C SER A 113 21.56 22.52 -7.07
N GLU A 114 20.83 21.84 -6.22
CA GLU A 114 19.39 21.65 -6.38
C GLU A 114 18.55 22.55 -5.47
N LEU A 115 19.12 23.05 -4.38
CA LEU A 115 18.44 23.96 -3.46
C LEU A 115 18.65 25.42 -3.83
N LYS A 116 17.80 26.28 -3.31
CA LYS A 116 17.87 27.75 -3.43
C LYS A 116 17.67 28.41 -2.08
N VAL A 117 18.11 29.69 -2.00
CA VAL A 117 17.87 30.52 -0.80
C VAL A 117 16.38 30.63 -0.51
N GLY A 118 16.00 30.44 0.75
CA GLY A 118 14.62 30.41 1.22
C GLY A 118 13.98 29.02 1.24
N ASP A 119 14.63 27.97 0.69
CA ASP A 119 14.16 26.60 0.82
C ASP A 119 14.25 26.13 2.28
N ARG A 120 13.35 25.25 2.67
CA ARG A 120 13.35 24.63 4.00
C ARG A 120 13.95 23.24 3.95
N ILE A 121 14.76 22.96 4.97
CA ILE A 121 15.31 21.63 5.23
C ILE A 121 14.75 21.17 6.57
N LEU A 122 14.09 20.01 6.56
CA LEU A 122 13.58 19.36 7.75
C LEU A 122 14.49 18.20 8.11
N VAL A 123 14.81 18.04 9.40
CA VAL A 123 15.63 16.93 9.89
C VAL A 123 14.91 16.22 11.01
N ASN A 124 15.13 14.89 11.12
CA ASN A 124 14.53 14.05 12.16
C ASN A 124 13.00 14.13 12.16
N ASN A 125 12.36 13.78 11.04
CA ASN A 125 10.91 13.81 10.83
C ASN A 125 10.29 15.20 11.09
N GLY A 126 11.00 16.26 10.73
CA GLY A 126 10.50 17.63 10.87
C GLY A 126 10.59 18.23 12.28
N LEU A 127 11.24 17.54 13.23
CA LEU A 127 11.46 18.07 14.56
C LEU A 127 12.46 19.22 14.58
N LEU A 128 13.42 19.25 13.65
CA LEU A 128 14.33 20.36 13.42
C LEU A 128 14.02 21.00 12.07
N ILE A 129 13.95 22.33 12.04
CA ILE A 129 13.60 23.09 10.85
C ILE A 129 14.70 24.11 10.57
N PHE A 130 15.19 24.11 9.33
CA PHE A 130 16.20 25.01 8.84
C PHE A 130 15.69 25.76 7.61
N GLU A 131 16.14 27.00 7.43
CA GLU A 131 15.88 27.79 6.21
C GLU A 131 17.22 28.15 5.56
N VAL A 132 17.35 27.87 4.26
CA VAL A 132 18.57 28.14 3.49
C VAL A 132 18.77 29.62 3.37
N ARG A 133 19.88 30.13 3.92
CA ARG A 133 20.30 31.56 3.84
C ARG A 133 21.29 31.83 2.73
N GLU A 134 22.23 30.90 2.53
CA GLU A 134 23.31 31.07 1.56
C GLU A 134 23.77 29.73 1.02
N LEU A 135 24.19 29.69 -0.25
CA LEU A 135 24.72 28.49 -0.91
C LEU A 135 26.11 28.83 -1.46
N THR A 136 27.06 27.92 -1.28
CA THR A 136 28.41 27.98 -1.89
C THR A 136 28.57 26.79 -2.85
N GLU A 137 29.80 26.47 -3.25
CA GLU A 137 30.04 25.24 -4.07
C GLU A 137 29.78 23.94 -3.31
N THR A 138 29.96 23.93 -1.99
CA THR A 138 29.88 22.72 -1.17
C THR A 138 29.00 22.87 0.05
N ASP A 139 28.63 24.08 0.44
CA ASP A 139 27.98 24.36 1.72
C ASP A 139 26.59 24.98 1.53
N ILE A 140 25.66 24.55 2.35
CA ILE A 140 24.29 25.05 2.50
C ILE A 140 24.23 25.69 3.89
N VAL A 141 24.35 27.00 3.96
CA VAL A 141 24.31 27.78 5.20
C VAL A 141 22.86 28.08 5.53
N CYS A 142 22.40 27.65 6.70
CA CYS A 142 21.02 27.78 7.12
C CYS A 142 20.90 28.55 8.43
N ASP A 143 19.74 29.17 8.63
CA ASP A 143 19.27 29.62 9.92
C ASP A 143 18.42 28.52 10.56
N VAL A 144 18.64 28.19 11.83
CA VAL A 144 17.85 27.23 12.59
C VAL A 144 16.54 27.89 13.00
N ILE A 145 15.42 27.47 12.40
CA ILE A 145 14.09 27.99 12.71
C ILE A 145 13.50 27.28 13.93
N ALA A 146 13.67 25.96 14.02
CA ALA A 146 13.34 25.17 15.19
C ALA A 146 14.51 24.25 15.50
N GLY A 147 15.16 24.48 16.65
CA GLY A 147 16.30 23.74 17.15
C GLY A 147 15.90 22.52 17.96
N GLY A 148 16.90 21.90 18.56
CA GLY A 148 16.73 20.69 19.39
C GLY A 148 17.91 19.75 19.28
N GLU A 149 17.75 18.51 19.75
CA GLU A 149 18.79 17.49 19.66
C GLU A 149 18.84 16.92 18.22
N ILE A 150 20.02 17.03 17.59
CA ILE A 150 20.37 16.43 16.30
C ILE A 150 21.41 15.33 16.53
N SER A 151 21.23 14.17 15.87
CA SER A 151 22.13 13.02 16.07
C SER A 151 22.47 12.34 14.73
N ASP A 152 23.40 11.37 14.77
CA ASP A 152 23.91 10.66 13.61
C ASP A 152 22.82 10.13 12.70
N HIS A 153 23.06 10.24 11.39
CA HIS A 153 22.31 9.59 10.30
C HIS A 153 20.79 9.89 10.26
N LYS A 154 20.38 11.05 10.79
CA LYS A 154 18.99 11.48 10.70
C LYS A 154 18.56 11.78 9.27
N SER A 155 17.31 11.43 8.95
CA SER A 155 16.69 11.75 7.67
C SER A 155 16.56 13.23 7.45
N MET A 156 16.63 13.63 6.19
CA MET A 156 16.38 15.00 5.72
C MET A 156 15.20 14.97 4.77
N ASN A 157 14.34 15.96 4.87
CA ASN A 157 13.22 16.20 3.98
C ASN A 157 13.28 17.63 3.44
N PHE A 158 12.75 17.82 2.24
CA PHE A 158 12.85 19.09 1.50
C PHE A 158 11.48 19.47 0.95
N PRO A 159 10.59 20.06 1.76
CA PRO A 159 9.21 20.33 1.38
C PRO A 159 9.06 21.07 0.06
N GLY A 160 8.29 20.48 -0.86
CA GLY A 160 8.03 21.07 -2.17
C GLY A 160 9.16 20.93 -3.18
N HIS A 161 10.24 20.20 -2.88
CA HIS A 161 11.35 19.96 -3.78
C HIS A 161 11.30 18.58 -4.43
N VAL A 162 11.61 18.49 -5.73
CA VAL A 162 11.74 17.23 -6.46
C VAL A 162 13.15 17.16 -7.04
N PHE A 163 13.93 16.23 -6.56
CA PHE A 163 15.30 16.03 -7.00
C PHE A 163 15.37 15.40 -8.40
N LYS A 164 16.41 15.77 -9.16
CA LYS A 164 16.61 15.35 -10.56
C LYS A 164 17.39 14.05 -10.72
N GLY A 165 17.79 13.39 -9.62
CA GLY A 165 18.53 12.13 -9.65
C GLY A 165 17.68 10.95 -10.13
N ASP A 166 18.33 9.80 -10.38
CA ASP A 166 17.66 8.54 -10.68
C ASP A 166 16.72 8.17 -9.54
N PHE A 167 15.52 7.72 -9.88
CA PHE A 167 14.53 7.32 -8.89
C PHE A 167 14.96 6.06 -8.15
N LEU A 168 15.49 5.06 -8.89
CA LEU A 168 15.99 3.81 -8.32
C LEU A 168 17.49 3.93 -7.98
N SER A 169 17.80 3.90 -6.69
CA SER A 169 19.18 3.74 -6.23
C SER A 169 19.74 2.34 -6.55
N GLU A 170 21.05 2.17 -6.56
CA GLU A 170 21.68 0.86 -6.72
C GLU A 170 21.28 -0.12 -5.60
N ALA A 171 20.99 0.38 -4.39
CA ALA A 171 20.46 -0.42 -3.31
C ALA A 171 19.03 -0.89 -3.62
N ASP A 172 18.14 0.01 -4.10
CA ASP A 172 16.80 -0.36 -4.50
C ASP A 172 16.80 -1.38 -5.64
N LYS A 173 17.67 -1.23 -6.63
CA LYS A 173 17.82 -2.20 -7.72
C LYS A 173 18.24 -3.58 -7.19
N SER A 174 19.20 -3.63 -6.26
CA SER A 174 19.61 -4.87 -5.59
C SER A 174 18.46 -5.51 -4.80
N ASP A 175 17.69 -4.72 -4.08
CA ASP A 175 16.54 -5.19 -3.30
C ASP A 175 15.41 -5.70 -4.21
N LEU A 176 15.18 -5.05 -5.35
CA LEU A 176 14.19 -5.47 -6.35
C LEU A 176 14.58 -6.80 -7.00
N LEU A 177 15.86 -6.98 -7.40
CA LEU A 177 16.35 -8.26 -7.93
C LEU A 177 16.17 -9.38 -6.91
N PHE A 178 16.56 -9.14 -5.66
CA PHE A 178 16.31 -10.09 -4.57
C PHE A 178 14.81 -10.40 -4.42
N GLY A 179 13.94 -9.40 -4.53
CA GLY A 179 12.49 -9.57 -4.47
C GLY A 179 11.96 -10.45 -5.61
N ILE A 180 12.41 -10.22 -6.86
CA ILE A 180 12.04 -11.00 -8.03
C ILE A 180 12.42 -12.46 -7.85
N GLU A 181 13.68 -12.74 -7.46
CA GLU A 181 14.19 -14.08 -7.20
C GLU A 181 13.39 -14.82 -6.11
N ASN A 182 12.81 -14.08 -5.18
CA ASN A 182 12.03 -14.62 -4.07
C ASN A 182 10.51 -14.60 -4.28
N ASP A 183 10.03 -14.38 -5.51
CA ASP A 183 8.60 -14.45 -5.89
C ASP A 183 7.71 -13.54 -5.02
N ILE A 184 8.09 -12.26 -4.87
CA ILE A 184 7.24 -11.25 -4.23
C ILE A 184 6.06 -10.89 -5.14
N ASP A 185 4.98 -10.38 -4.56
CA ASP A 185 3.73 -10.09 -5.27
C ASP A 185 3.53 -8.60 -5.57
N PHE A 186 4.08 -7.73 -4.72
CA PHE A 186 3.97 -6.28 -4.80
C PHE A 186 5.29 -5.59 -4.50
N VAL A 187 5.51 -4.45 -5.16
CA VAL A 187 6.51 -3.46 -4.76
C VAL A 187 5.78 -2.20 -4.33
N ALA A 188 5.98 -1.75 -3.08
CA ALA A 188 5.59 -0.43 -2.62
C ALA A 188 6.77 0.52 -2.84
N ALA A 189 6.63 1.40 -3.83
CA ALA A 189 7.69 2.31 -4.28
C ALA A 189 7.66 3.60 -3.47
N SER A 190 8.72 3.89 -2.72
CA SER A 190 8.83 5.08 -1.86
C SER A 190 9.08 6.35 -2.67
N PHE A 191 8.54 7.48 -2.21
CA PHE A 191 8.74 8.84 -2.72
C PHE A 191 8.37 9.05 -4.20
N VAL A 192 7.36 8.34 -4.70
CA VAL A 192 6.87 8.56 -6.06
C VAL A 192 6.32 9.97 -6.21
N SER A 193 6.88 10.72 -7.16
CA SER A 193 6.56 12.13 -7.39
C SER A 193 5.87 12.37 -8.73
N ASN A 194 6.07 11.49 -9.73
CA ASN A 194 5.55 11.63 -11.09
C ASN A 194 5.45 10.26 -11.78
N LYS A 195 4.96 10.27 -13.02
CA LYS A 195 4.80 9.09 -13.87
C LYS A 195 6.14 8.45 -14.25
N GLU A 196 7.17 9.26 -14.45
CA GLU A 196 8.49 8.81 -14.85
C GLU A 196 9.11 7.89 -13.80
N ASN A 197 8.92 8.19 -12.51
CA ASN A 197 9.37 7.34 -11.41
C ASN A 197 8.74 5.94 -11.48
N VAL A 198 7.43 5.86 -11.73
CA VAL A 198 6.74 4.58 -11.85
C VAL A 198 7.15 3.85 -13.12
N SER A 199 7.38 4.59 -14.22
CA SER A 199 7.85 4.02 -15.49
C SER A 199 9.24 3.42 -15.37
N GLU A 200 10.18 4.10 -14.69
CA GLU A 200 11.53 3.59 -14.43
C GLU A 200 11.47 2.28 -13.65
N LEU A 201 10.69 2.22 -12.56
CA LEU A 201 10.49 0.98 -11.80
C LEU A 201 9.83 -0.11 -12.64
N ARG A 202 8.80 0.21 -13.44
CA ARG A 202 8.12 -0.78 -14.29
C ARG A 202 9.08 -1.39 -15.31
N ASN A 203 9.86 -0.54 -15.99
CA ASN A 203 10.84 -0.98 -16.96
C ASN A 203 11.90 -1.89 -16.30
N PHE A 204 12.41 -1.49 -15.13
CA PHE A 204 13.37 -2.30 -14.40
C PHE A 204 12.83 -3.68 -14.02
N LEU A 205 11.58 -3.75 -13.55
CA LEU A 205 10.92 -5.02 -13.22
C LEU A 205 10.72 -5.88 -14.49
N ASP A 206 10.25 -5.30 -15.60
CA ASP A 206 9.99 -6.01 -16.85
C ASP A 206 11.29 -6.58 -17.47
N GLU A 207 12.39 -5.82 -17.41
CA GLU A 207 13.69 -6.24 -17.91
C GLU A 207 14.32 -7.39 -17.08
N ASN A 208 13.88 -7.57 -15.84
CA ASN A 208 14.46 -8.54 -14.91
C ASN A 208 13.50 -9.69 -14.54
N GLY A 209 12.39 -9.89 -15.27
CA GLY A 209 11.44 -10.99 -15.06
C GLY A 209 10.42 -10.76 -13.95
N GLY A 210 10.18 -9.49 -13.59
CA GLY A 210 9.19 -9.06 -12.60
C GLY A 210 7.94 -8.42 -13.21
N GLU A 211 7.61 -8.73 -14.47
CA GLU A 211 6.46 -8.15 -15.19
C GLU A 211 5.11 -8.45 -14.53
N ASP A 212 5.04 -9.49 -13.75
CA ASP A 212 3.82 -9.88 -13.01
C ASP A 212 3.73 -9.29 -11.59
N ILE A 213 4.72 -8.49 -11.16
CA ILE A 213 4.72 -7.81 -9.87
C ILE A 213 3.91 -6.50 -9.98
N ASP A 214 2.92 -6.32 -9.10
CA ASP A 214 2.12 -5.09 -9.08
C ASP A 214 2.84 -3.96 -8.32
N ILE A 215 2.79 -2.74 -8.87
CA ILE A 215 3.42 -1.54 -8.28
C ILE A 215 2.39 -0.77 -7.45
N ILE A 216 2.72 -0.49 -6.20
CA ILE A 216 1.99 0.39 -5.28
C ILE A 216 2.80 1.67 -5.10
N ALA A 217 2.38 2.76 -5.72
CA ALA A 217 3.05 4.05 -5.59
C ALA A 217 2.78 4.66 -4.20
N LYS A 218 3.83 4.94 -3.43
CA LYS A 218 3.70 5.63 -2.14
C LYS A 218 3.68 7.14 -2.38
N ILE A 219 2.59 7.77 -1.98
CA ILE A 219 2.41 9.22 -2.09
C ILE A 219 2.82 9.83 -0.75
N GLU A 220 4.01 10.45 -0.77
CA GLU A 220 4.75 10.92 0.39
C GLU A 220 5.13 12.41 0.27
N ASN A 221 4.81 13.05 -0.86
CA ASN A 221 5.16 14.44 -1.13
C ASN A 221 4.08 15.17 -1.96
N ARG A 222 4.19 16.49 -2.07
CA ARG A 222 3.23 17.34 -2.81
C ARG A 222 3.15 16.96 -4.28
N SER A 223 4.29 16.73 -4.93
CA SER A 223 4.35 16.39 -6.35
C SER A 223 3.58 15.10 -6.66
N GLY A 224 3.72 14.07 -5.82
CA GLY A 224 2.96 12.82 -5.95
C GLY A 224 1.45 13.02 -5.81
N VAL A 225 1.01 13.96 -4.96
CA VAL A 225 -0.41 14.33 -4.84
C VAL A 225 -0.91 15.02 -6.11
N ASP A 226 -0.14 15.98 -6.62
CA ASP A 226 -0.54 16.80 -7.76
C ASP A 226 -0.54 15.98 -9.07
N ASN A 227 0.39 15.02 -9.21
CA ASN A 227 0.54 14.16 -10.38
C ASN A 227 -0.18 12.80 -10.26
N ILE A 228 -1.13 12.66 -9.33
CA ILE A 228 -1.77 11.37 -9.04
C ILE A 228 -2.46 10.72 -10.24
N ASP A 229 -2.98 11.50 -11.19
CA ASP A 229 -3.62 10.99 -12.40
C ASP A 229 -2.63 10.23 -13.28
N GLU A 230 -1.49 10.84 -13.55
CA GLU A 230 -0.43 10.27 -14.38
C GLU A 230 0.23 9.06 -13.70
N ILE A 231 0.48 9.14 -12.40
CA ILE A 231 0.98 8.03 -11.59
C ILE A 231 0.04 6.82 -11.71
N CYS A 232 -1.27 7.06 -11.60
CA CYS A 232 -2.29 6.02 -11.71
C CYS A 232 -2.43 5.43 -13.12
N GLU A 233 -1.86 5.99 -14.17
CA GLU A 233 -1.85 5.35 -15.50
C GLU A 233 -1.03 4.06 -15.46
N ILE A 234 0.11 4.04 -14.75
CA ILE A 234 1.05 2.92 -14.69
C ILE A 234 0.90 2.12 -13.41
N ALA A 235 0.86 2.78 -12.23
CA ALA A 235 0.76 2.10 -10.95
C ALA A 235 -0.49 1.23 -10.82
N ASP A 236 -0.38 0.07 -10.17
CA ASP A 236 -1.49 -0.85 -9.87
C ASP A 236 -2.28 -0.46 -8.63
N GLY A 237 -1.70 0.37 -7.81
CA GLY A 237 -2.30 0.92 -6.60
C GLY A 237 -1.50 2.07 -6.04
N VAL A 238 -2.03 2.64 -4.96
CA VAL A 238 -1.44 3.81 -4.26
C VAL A 238 -1.43 3.54 -2.77
N MET A 239 -0.39 3.99 -2.09
CA MET A 239 -0.32 4.03 -0.63
C MET A 239 -0.26 5.49 -0.18
N VAL A 240 -1.20 5.91 0.64
CA VAL A 240 -1.18 7.20 1.34
C VAL A 240 -0.33 7.00 2.59
N ALA A 241 0.95 7.33 2.51
CA ALA A 241 1.93 7.16 3.59
C ALA A 241 1.96 8.44 4.45
N ARG A 242 1.02 8.51 5.41
CA ARG A 242 0.71 9.74 6.14
C ARG A 242 1.84 10.29 6.98
N GLY A 243 2.71 9.42 7.51
CA GLY A 243 3.88 9.83 8.29
C GLY A 243 4.81 10.71 7.46
N ASP A 244 5.30 10.21 6.33
CA ASP A 244 6.22 10.93 5.45
C ASP A 244 5.51 12.11 4.76
N LEU A 245 4.27 11.90 4.30
CA LEU A 245 3.48 12.96 3.69
C LEU A 245 3.27 14.16 4.64
N GLY A 246 3.01 13.89 5.94
CA GLY A 246 2.80 14.94 6.94
C GLY A 246 4.06 15.72 7.33
N VAL A 247 5.24 15.21 6.94
CA VAL A 247 6.52 15.96 7.05
C VAL A 247 6.72 16.85 5.81
N GLU A 248 6.36 16.35 4.63
CA GLU A 248 6.57 17.04 3.34
C GLU A 248 5.52 18.11 3.02
N ILE A 249 4.34 18.05 3.62
CA ILE A 249 3.26 19.03 3.44
C ILE A 249 2.75 19.51 4.81
N PRO A 250 2.03 20.64 4.87
CA PRO A 250 1.36 21.04 6.13
C PRO A 250 0.46 19.91 6.63
N PHE A 251 0.72 19.42 7.84
CA PHE A 251 0.02 18.24 8.40
C PHE A 251 -1.52 18.42 8.46
N ILE A 252 -1.99 19.67 8.52
CA ILE A 252 -3.43 19.99 8.51
C ILE A 252 -4.10 19.63 7.18
N GLU A 253 -3.35 19.49 6.08
CA GLU A 253 -3.88 19.13 4.76
C GLU A 253 -4.00 17.60 4.58
N VAL A 254 -3.25 16.81 5.34
CA VAL A 254 -3.18 15.35 5.19
C VAL A 254 -4.56 14.67 5.19
N PRO A 255 -5.51 15.01 6.08
CA PRO A 255 -6.83 14.36 6.08
C PRO A 255 -7.64 14.62 4.79
N ALA A 256 -7.54 15.85 4.24
CA ALA A 256 -8.24 16.21 3.00
C ALA A 256 -7.62 15.50 1.79
N ILE A 257 -6.29 15.44 1.73
CA ILE A 257 -5.54 14.73 0.69
C ILE A 257 -5.82 13.23 0.74
N GLN A 258 -5.83 12.63 1.93
CA GLN A 258 -6.20 11.21 2.09
C GLN A 258 -7.57 10.92 1.46
N LYS A 259 -8.59 11.71 1.78
CA LYS A 259 -9.94 11.55 1.22
C LYS A 259 -9.96 11.71 -0.31
N TYR A 260 -9.23 12.69 -0.81
CA TYR A 260 -9.09 12.93 -2.24
C TYR A 260 -8.45 11.73 -2.96
N LEU A 261 -7.29 11.25 -2.48
CA LEU A 261 -6.57 10.13 -3.07
C LEU A 261 -7.39 8.83 -3.01
N ILE A 262 -8.04 8.53 -1.88
CA ILE A 262 -8.90 7.34 -1.73
C ILE A 262 -10.06 7.38 -2.75
N LYS A 263 -10.76 8.51 -2.87
CA LYS A 263 -11.84 8.68 -3.84
C LYS A 263 -11.34 8.51 -5.27
N LYS A 264 -10.22 9.17 -5.61
CA LYS A 264 -9.62 9.15 -6.95
C LYS A 264 -9.22 7.74 -7.36
N CYS A 265 -8.42 7.05 -6.53
CA CYS A 265 -7.96 5.69 -6.81
C CYS A 265 -9.13 4.71 -6.98
N ARG A 266 -10.14 4.81 -6.11
CA ARG A 266 -11.35 3.99 -6.22
C ARG A 266 -12.04 4.17 -7.56
N LEU A 267 -12.24 5.42 -8.02
CA LEU A 267 -12.87 5.71 -9.30
C LEU A 267 -12.05 5.19 -10.49
N LEU A 268 -10.74 5.19 -10.39
CA LEU A 268 -9.83 4.66 -11.41
C LEU A 268 -9.67 3.14 -11.38
N GLY A 269 -10.23 2.45 -10.38
CA GLY A 269 -10.07 1.00 -10.20
C GLY A 269 -8.70 0.60 -9.67
N LYS A 270 -7.97 1.54 -9.05
CA LYS A 270 -6.69 1.28 -8.40
C LYS A 270 -6.90 0.91 -6.93
N ARG A 271 -6.06 0.00 -6.41
CA ARG A 271 -6.04 -0.28 -4.97
C ARG A 271 -5.52 0.95 -4.23
N VAL A 272 -6.11 1.25 -3.07
CA VAL A 272 -5.62 2.35 -2.22
C VAL A 272 -5.44 1.86 -0.80
N ILE A 273 -4.27 2.14 -0.25
CA ILE A 273 -3.83 1.72 1.09
C ILE A 273 -3.70 2.97 1.94
N THR A 274 -4.34 3.00 3.12
CA THR A 274 -4.08 4.03 4.13
C THR A 274 -3.08 3.47 5.13
N ALA A 275 -1.96 4.16 5.29
CA ALA A 275 -0.79 3.67 6.01
C ALA A 275 -0.27 4.66 7.04
N THR A 276 0.47 4.12 8.01
CA THR A 276 1.17 4.79 9.12
C THR A 276 0.25 5.41 10.16
N GLU A 277 0.66 5.38 11.42
CA GLU A 277 -0.02 6.01 12.56
C GLU A 277 -1.49 5.59 12.72
N MET A 278 -1.82 4.33 12.42
CA MET A 278 -3.21 3.84 12.48
C MET A 278 -3.62 3.43 13.90
N LEU A 279 -2.80 2.60 14.55
CA LEU A 279 -2.98 2.14 15.92
C LEU A 279 -1.67 2.26 16.71
N GLU A 280 -0.94 3.35 16.51
CA GLU A 280 0.44 3.58 16.97
C GLU A 280 0.62 3.33 18.48
N SER A 281 -0.37 3.72 19.30
CA SER A 281 -0.34 3.47 20.74
C SER A 281 -0.25 1.97 21.09
N MET A 282 -0.69 1.09 20.19
CA MET A 282 -0.64 -0.36 20.39
C MET A 282 0.76 -0.96 20.22
N ILE A 283 1.76 -0.17 19.84
CA ILE A 283 3.17 -0.58 19.99
C ILE A 283 3.45 -0.92 21.48
N HIS A 284 2.88 -0.14 22.40
CA HIS A 284 3.12 -0.26 23.84
C HIS A 284 1.90 -0.69 24.66
N ASN A 285 0.69 -0.44 24.16
CA ASN A 285 -0.56 -0.64 24.89
C ASN A 285 -1.40 -1.78 24.25
N PRO A 286 -2.13 -2.58 25.06
CA PRO A 286 -2.94 -3.68 24.55
C PRO A 286 -4.25 -3.23 23.86
N ARG A 287 -4.58 -1.94 23.92
CA ARG A 287 -5.78 -1.35 23.31
C ARG A 287 -5.45 -0.02 22.66
N PRO A 288 -6.10 0.32 21.52
CA PRO A 288 -5.92 1.60 20.88
C PRO A 288 -6.65 2.73 21.64
N THR A 289 -6.25 3.95 21.36
CA THR A 289 -6.97 5.15 21.81
C THR A 289 -8.28 5.33 21.04
N ARG A 290 -9.19 6.15 21.56
CA ARG A 290 -10.44 6.48 20.85
C ARG A 290 -10.20 7.26 19.56
N ALA A 291 -9.16 8.10 19.52
CA ALA A 291 -8.76 8.83 18.32
C ALA A 291 -8.32 7.87 17.20
N GLU A 292 -7.50 6.88 17.52
CA GLU A 292 -7.04 5.86 16.58
C GLU A 292 -8.20 4.99 16.06
N ILE A 293 -9.13 4.60 16.92
CA ILE A 293 -10.35 3.88 16.49
C ILE A 293 -11.14 4.72 15.48
N SER A 294 -11.28 6.03 15.75
CA SER A 294 -11.96 6.95 14.82
C SER A 294 -11.21 7.11 13.52
N ASP A 295 -9.88 7.13 13.54
CA ASP A 295 -9.05 7.25 12.34
C ASP A 295 -9.16 6.00 11.44
N VAL A 296 -9.03 4.80 12.01
CA VAL A 296 -9.26 3.53 11.30
C VAL A 296 -10.67 3.50 10.69
N ALA A 297 -11.69 3.87 11.46
CA ALA A 297 -13.06 3.92 10.97
C ALA A 297 -13.22 4.92 9.81
N ASN A 298 -12.60 6.12 9.90
CA ASN A 298 -12.62 7.11 8.83
C ASN A 298 -11.99 6.58 7.54
N ALA A 299 -10.82 5.91 7.61
CA ALA A 299 -10.20 5.30 6.44
C ALA A 299 -11.12 4.28 5.74
N VAL A 300 -11.88 3.49 6.53
CA VAL A 300 -12.89 2.55 6.01
C VAL A 300 -14.10 3.30 5.42
N TYR A 301 -14.62 4.32 6.11
CA TYR A 301 -15.70 5.16 5.58
C TYR A 301 -15.31 5.85 4.27
N ASP A 302 -14.07 6.32 4.14
CA ASP A 302 -13.57 6.95 2.92
C ASP A 302 -13.51 5.96 1.75
N GLY A 303 -13.33 4.67 2.03
CA GLY A 303 -13.36 3.59 1.04
C GLY A 303 -11.98 3.04 0.68
N SER A 304 -11.03 3.07 1.61
CA SER A 304 -9.72 2.42 1.44
C SER A 304 -9.88 0.95 1.03
N SER A 305 -9.01 0.47 0.14
CA SER A 305 -8.97 -0.95 -0.20
C SER A 305 -8.35 -1.76 0.93
N ALA A 306 -7.32 -1.18 1.55
CA ALA A 306 -6.63 -1.75 2.69
C ALA A 306 -6.17 -0.66 3.67
N ILE A 307 -5.94 -1.08 4.90
CA ILE A 307 -5.34 -0.32 5.99
C ILE A 307 -4.10 -1.06 6.48
N MET A 308 -3.08 -0.34 6.94
CA MET A 308 -1.76 -0.94 7.22
C MET A 308 -1.31 -0.69 8.66
N LEU A 309 -0.77 -1.74 9.29
CA LEU A 309 -0.01 -1.70 10.53
C LEU A 309 1.49 -1.68 10.21
N SER A 310 2.23 -0.79 10.84
CA SER A 310 3.67 -0.60 10.71
C SER A 310 4.41 -1.09 11.96
N GLY A 311 4.76 -0.19 12.86
CA GLY A 311 5.44 -0.49 14.12
C GLY A 311 4.63 -1.40 15.03
N GLU A 312 3.31 -1.27 15.02
CA GLU A 312 2.36 -2.04 15.82
C GLU A 312 2.52 -3.55 15.63
N SER A 313 2.76 -3.99 14.39
CA SER A 313 2.94 -5.39 14.03
C SER A 313 4.40 -5.81 13.91
N ALA A 314 5.32 -4.88 13.58
CA ALA A 314 6.73 -5.18 13.36
C ALA A 314 7.55 -5.30 14.64
N ALA A 315 7.34 -4.39 15.59
CA ALA A 315 8.13 -4.23 16.82
C ALA A 315 7.29 -4.09 18.09
N GLY A 316 5.98 -3.95 17.94
CA GLY A 316 5.04 -3.75 19.04
C GLY A 316 4.92 -4.97 19.96
N LYS A 317 4.47 -4.73 21.17
CA LYS A 317 4.24 -5.80 22.17
C LYS A 317 3.01 -6.65 21.88
N TYR A 318 2.09 -6.17 21.06
CA TYR A 318 0.75 -6.74 20.86
C TYR A 318 0.39 -6.93 19.37
N PRO A 319 1.24 -7.60 18.54
CA PRO A 319 1.04 -7.67 17.10
C PRO A 319 -0.28 -8.35 16.70
N VAL A 320 -0.67 -9.43 17.37
CA VAL A 320 -1.90 -10.17 17.09
C VAL A 320 -3.15 -9.38 17.49
N GLU A 321 -3.09 -8.73 18.65
CA GLU A 321 -4.17 -7.87 19.17
C GLU A 321 -4.36 -6.64 18.29
N ALA A 322 -3.29 -6.04 17.75
CA ALA A 322 -3.36 -4.92 16.82
C ALA A 322 -4.12 -5.31 15.54
N VAL A 323 -3.81 -6.48 14.96
CA VAL A 323 -4.56 -7.00 13.80
C VAL A 323 -6.02 -7.24 14.15
N ARG A 324 -6.31 -7.87 15.30
CA ARG A 324 -7.67 -8.17 15.73
C ARG A 324 -8.49 -6.90 15.94
N ASN A 325 -7.95 -5.92 16.68
CA ASN A 325 -8.63 -4.64 16.91
C ASN A 325 -8.91 -3.92 15.59
N MET A 326 -7.92 -3.86 14.69
CA MET A 326 -8.09 -3.25 13.37
C MET A 326 -9.19 -3.96 12.55
N ALA A 327 -9.24 -5.29 12.59
CA ALA A 327 -10.27 -6.09 11.93
C ALA A 327 -11.66 -5.82 12.50
N GLU A 328 -11.81 -5.81 13.82
CA GLU A 328 -13.07 -5.54 14.51
C GLU A 328 -13.61 -4.13 14.21
N ILE A 329 -12.73 -3.11 14.23
CA ILE A 329 -13.10 -1.72 13.88
C ILE A 329 -13.58 -1.67 12.43
N ALA A 330 -12.84 -2.28 11.49
CA ALA A 330 -13.22 -2.29 10.09
C ALA A 330 -14.56 -3.00 9.86
N GLU A 331 -14.77 -4.17 10.43
CA GLU A 331 -16.03 -4.93 10.31
C GLU A 331 -17.23 -4.18 10.89
N TYR A 332 -17.05 -3.57 12.06
CA TYR A 332 -18.12 -2.77 12.66
C TYR A 332 -18.47 -1.55 11.81
N THR A 333 -17.45 -0.87 11.31
CA THR A 333 -17.63 0.31 10.45
C THR A 333 -18.35 -0.06 9.15
N GLU A 334 -17.96 -1.15 8.50
CA GLU A 334 -18.57 -1.62 7.25
C GLU A 334 -20.06 -1.92 7.39
N LYS A 335 -20.51 -2.44 8.54
CA LYS A 335 -21.95 -2.69 8.84
C LYS A 335 -22.77 -1.41 8.90
N ASN A 336 -22.12 -0.25 9.15
CA ASN A 336 -22.77 1.06 9.23
C ASN A 336 -22.67 1.88 7.93
N ILE A 337 -22.15 1.28 6.83
CA ILE A 337 -22.08 1.92 5.53
C ILE A 337 -23.25 1.46 4.65
N ASP A 338 -24.06 2.41 4.17
CA ASP A 338 -25.05 2.16 3.12
C ASP A 338 -24.35 2.07 1.75
N TYR A 339 -23.86 0.89 1.41
CA TYR A 339 -23.16 0.64 0.15
C TYR A 339 -24.08 0.75 -1.07
N VAL A 340 -25.37 0.44 -0.95
CA VAL A 340 -26.35 0.59 -2.02
C VAL A 340 -26.50 2.07 -2.40
N LYS A 341 -26.74 2.91 -1.39
CA LYS A 341 -26.84 4.36 -1.59
C LYS A 341 -25.52 4.94 -2.13
N ARG A 342 -24.39 4.45 -1.64
CA ARG A 342 -23.06 4.85 -2.14
C ARG A 342 -22.87 4.48 -3.60
N PHE A 343 -23.24 3.28 -4.01
CA PHE A 343 -23.15 2.81 -5.38
C PHE A 343 -23.93 3.74 -6.33
N TYR A 344 -25.20 3.99 -6.07
CA TYR A 344 -26.05 4.82 -6.94
C TYR A 344 -25.75 6.34 -6.90
N ARG A 345 -25.06 6.82 -5.86
CA ARG A 345 -24.67 8.24 -5.75
C ARG A 345 -23.26 8.53 -6.26
N THR A 346 -22.52 7.54 -6.66
CA THR A 346 -21.16 7.72 -7.17
C THR A 346 -21.23 7.89 -8.69
N ASP A 347 -20.68 9.01 -9.19
CA ASP A 347 -20.56 9.27 -10.62
C ASP A 347 -19.40 8.47 -11.19
N TYR A 348 -19.68 7.23 -11.58
CA TYR A 348 -18.70 6.37 -12.21
C TYR A 348 -18.52 6.73 -13.69
N VAL A 349 -17.28 6.91 -14.09
CA VAL A 349 -16.93 7.06 -15.51
C VAL A 349 -16.71 5.67 -16.09
N ILE A 350 -17.55 5.30 -17.07
CA ILE A 350 -17.45 4.05 -17.82
C ILE A 350 -16.63 4.31 -19.08
N LYS A 351 -15.39 3.81 -19.12
CA LYS A 351 -14.43 4.10 -20.19
C LYS A 351 -14.34 3.01 -21.25
N ASN A 352 -14.70 1.79 -20.90
CA ASN A 352 -14.52 0.62 -21.77
C ASN A 352 -15.54 -0.49 -21.44
N ASN A 353 -15.52 -1.57 -22.23
CA ASN A 353 -16.44 -2.69 -22.09
C ASN A 353 -16.31 -3.39 -20.71
N LEU A 354 -15.10 -3.53 -20.18
CA LEU A 354 -14.87 -4.15 -18.89
C LEU A 354 -15.47 -3.31 -17.76
N ASP A 355 -15.37 -1.98 -17.84
CA ASP A 355 -16.03 -1.08 -16.90
C ASP A 355 -17.55 -1.24 -16.92
N ALA A 356 -18.13 -1.25 -18.13
CA ALA A 356 -19.58 -1.40 -18.31
C ALA A 356 -20.08 -2.73 -17.73
N LEU A 357 -19.39 -3.82 -18.06
CA LEU A 357 -19.73 -5.16 -17.60
C LEU A 357 -19.58 -5.27 -16.08
N SER A 358 -18.51 -4.74 -15.51
CA SER A 358 -18.29 -4.76 -14.06
C SER A 358 -19.34 -3.94 -13.29
N HIS A 359 -19.74 -2.78 -13.83
CA HIS A 359 -20.81 -1.96 -13.26
C HIS A 359 -22.15 -2.68 -13.32
N ALA A 360 -22.49 -3.26 -14.50
CA ALA A 360 -23.73 -4.02 -14.69
C ALA A 360 -23.80 -5.25 -13.76
N THR A 361 -22.68 -5.94 -13.54
CA THR A 361 -22.57 -7.05 -12.58
C THR A 361 -22.97 -6.61 -11.16
N CYS A 362 -22.44 -5.46 -10.71
CA CYS A 362 -22.77 -4.92 -9.38
C CYS A 362 -24.23 -4.45 -9.29
N ALA A 363 -24.74 -3.75 -10.32
CA ALA A 363 -26.14 -3.30 -10.37
C ALA A 363 -27.09 -4.50 -10.33
N MET A 364 -26.85 -5.52 -11.15
CA MET A 364 -27.66 -6.76 -11.15
C MET A 364 -27.63 -7.45 -9.78
N ALA A 365 -26.47 -7.52 -9.12
CA ALA A 365 -26.36 -8.11 -7.79
C ALA A 365 -27.21 -7.37 -6.73
N ILE A 366 -27.23 -6.03 -6.81
CA ILE A 366 -28.03 -5.19 -5.92
C ILE A 366 -29.54 -5.39 -6.22
N ASP A 367 -29.96 -5.29 -7.47
CA ASP A 367 -31.37 -5.33 -7.88
C ASP A 367 -32.01 -6.70 -7.62
N THR A 368 -31.25 -7.79 -7.81
CA THR A 368 -31.70 -9.17 -7.55
C THR A 368 -31.50 -9.61 -6.10
N LYS A 369 -30.95 -8.76 -5.25
CA LYS A 369 -30.57 -9.08 -3.86
C LYS A 369 -29.71 -10.34 -3.78
N ALA A 370 -28.78 -10.47 -4.73
CA ALA A 370 -27.87 -11.59 -4.77
C ALA A 370 -27.02 -11.68 -3.49
N LYS A 371 -26.67 -12.91 -3.07
CA LYS A 371 -25.83 -13.17 -1.90
C LYS A 371 -24.35 -12.95 -2.19
N GLY A 372 -23.95 -13.06 -3.45
CA GLY A 372 -22.58 -12.85 -3.87
C GLY A 372 -22.40 -12.69 -5.37
N ILE A 373 -21.22 -12.26 -5.74
CA ILE A 373 -20.74 -12.22 -7.13
C ILE A 373 -19.55 -13.17 -7.25
N VAL A 374 -19.59 -14.09 -8.23
CA VAL A 374 -18.49 -15.01 -8.51
C VAL A 374 -17.90 -14.68 -9.86
N ILE A 375 -16.59 -14.49 -9.89
CA ILE A 375 -15.88 -13.99 -11.07
C ILE A 375 -14.75 -14.94 -11.41
N SER A 376 -14.76 -15.49 -12.63
CA SER A 376 -13.65 -16.26 -13.18
C SER A 376 -12.77 -15.36 -14.02
N SER A 377 -11.48 -15.22 -13.61
CA SER A 377 -10.52 -14.32 -14.26
C SER A 377 -9.09 -14.81 -14.08
N ILE A 378 -8.37 -15.07 -15.16
CA ILE A 378 -6.99 -15.58 -15.13
C ILE A 378 -6.06 -14.57 -14.43
N SER A 379 -6.05 -13.31 -14.87
CA SER A 379 -5.18 -12.26 -14.31
C SER A 379 -5.77 -11.57 -13.06
N GLY A 380 -7.04 -11.84 -12.70
CA GLY A 380 -7.74 -11.13 -11.64
C GLY A 380 -8.22 -9.72 -12.00
N MET A 381 -8.00 -9.24 -13.24
CA MET A 381 -8.36 -7.87 -13.63
C MET A 381 -9.86 -7.60 -13.50
N THR A 382 -10.72 -8.50 -13.98
CA THR A 382 -12.18 -8.36 -13.86
C THR A 382 -12.61 -8.30 -12.38
N VAL A 383 -11.99 -9.13 -11.53
CA VAL A 383 -12.27 -9.14 -10.09
C VAL A 383 -11.94 -7.77 -9.46
N ARG A 384 -10.80 -7.18 -9.84
CA ARG A 384 -10.41 -5.82 -9.39
C ARG A 384 -11.40 -4.76 -9.88
N MET A 385 -11.84 -4.86 -11.13
CA MET A 385 -12.78 -3.89 -11.71
C MET A 385 -14.16 -3.98 -11.07
N VAL A 386 -14.66 -5.16 -10.73
CA VAL A 386 -15.90 -5.30 -9.94
C VAL A 386 -15.71 -4.77 -8.51
N SER A 387 -14.59 -5.11 -7.86
CA SER A 387 -14.26 -4.65 -6.51
C SER A 387 -14.28 -3.11 -6.37
N ARG A 388 -13.88 -2.34 -7.40
CA ARG A 388 -13.84 -0.87 -7.34
C ARG A 388 -15.19 -0.21 -7.06
N PHE A 389 -16.28 -0.86 -7.46
CA PHE A 389 -17.63 -0.34 -7.29
C PHE A 389 -18.15 -0.46 -5.85
N ARG A 390 -17.43 -1.17 -4.97
CA ARG A 390 -17.80 -1.34 -3.55
C ARG A 390 -19.23 -1.86 -3.38
N CYS A 391 -19.57 -2.89 -4.18
CA CYS A 391 -20.86 -3.55 -4.09
C CYS A 391 -21.10 -4.12 -2.67
N PRO A 392 -22.35 -4.07 -2.15
CA PRO A 392 -22.65 -4.55 -0.80
C PRO A 392 -22.42 -6.04 -0.62
N VAL A 393 -22.51 -6.85 -1.68
CA VAL A 393 -22.34 -8.31 -1.61
C VAL A 393 -20.86 -8.73 -1.61
N ASP A 394 -20.60 -9.95 -1.16
CA ASP A 394 -19.24 -10.50 -1.17
C ASP A 394 -18.85 -10.95 -2.58
N ILE A 395 -17.55 -10.83 -2.90
CA ILE A 395 -16.99 -11.16 -4.21
C ILE A 395 -16.07 -12.38 -4.07
N VAL A 396 -16.37 -13.44 -4.77
CA VAL A 396 -15.50 -14.61 -4.92
C VAL A 396 -14.73 -14.49 -6.24
N GLY A 397 -13.42 -14.34 -6.14
CA GLY A 397 -12.53 -14.20 -7.31
C GLY A 397 -11.82 -15.51 -7.62
N MET A 398 -12.22 -16.21 -8.66
CA MET A 398 -11.62 -17.47 -9.10
C MET A 398 -10.53 -17.23 -10.13
N THR A 399 -9.39 -17.90 -9.98
CA THR A 399 -8.27 -17.83 -10.91
C THR A 399 -7.49 -19.13 -10.95
N THR A 400 -6.87 -19.41 -12.11
CA THR A 400 -5.93 -20.52 -12.30
C THR A 400 -4.48 -20.13 -11.98
N SER A 401 -4.20 -18.83 -11.82
CA SER A 401 -2.87 -18.29 -11.54
C SER A 401 -2.62 -18.16 -10.05
N GLN A 402 -1.58 -18.84 -9.54
CA GLN A 402 -1.13 -18.72 -8.15
C GLN A 402 -0.77 -17.27 -7.79
N LYS A 403 -0.13 -16.55 -8.70
CA LYS A 403 0.25 -15.13 -8.50
C LYS A 403 -1.00 -14.24 -8.40
N ALA A 404 -1.96 -14.39 -9.32
CA ALA A 404 -3.22 -13.66 -9.28
C ALA A 404 -4.03 -13.99 -8.00
N TRP A 405 -4.07 -15.27 -7.59
CA TRP A 405 -4.70 -15.71 -6.35
C TRP A 405 -4.16 -14.97 -5.12
N ARG A 406 -2.84 -14.87 -5.01
CA ARG A 406 -2.22 -14.10 -3.93
C ARG A 406 -2.54 -12.60 -4.04
N LYS A 407 -2.33 -11.99 -5.21
CA LYS A 407 -2.55 -10.55 -5.42
C LYS A 407 -3.99 -10.10 -5.20
N LEU A 408 -4.97 -10.95 -5.48
CA LEU A 408 -6.38 -10.65 -5.24
C LEU A 408 -6.71 -10.48 -3.76
N ASN A 409 -5.91 -11.02 -2.85
CA ASN A 409 -6.12 -10.82 -1.41
C ASN A 409 -5.90 -9.37 -0.93
N LEU A 410 -5.32 -8.49 -1.75
CA LEU A 410 -5.27 -7.04 -1.51
C LEU A 410 -6.50 -6.31 -2.10
N SER A 411 -7.42 -6.98 -2.78
CA SER A 411 -8.59 -6.34 -3.38
C SER A 411 -9.76 -6.30 -2.41
N TRP A 412 -10.40 -5.14 -2.28
CA TRP A 412 -11.51 -4.90 -1.36
C TRP A 412 -12.68 -5.84 -1.60
N GLY A 413 -13.20 -6.48 -0.55
CA GLY A 413 -14.36 -7.35 -0.60
C GLY A 413 -14.18 -8.67 -1.36
N VAL A 414 -12.94 -8.99 -1.79
CA VAL A 414 -12.64 -10.19 -2.59
C VAL A 414 -12.17 -11.33 -1.69
N THR A 415 -12.74 -12.51 -1.89
CA THR A 415 -12.22 -13.79 -1.41
C THR A 415 -11.65 -14.55 -2.61
N PRO A 416 -10.32 -14.63 -2.73
CA PRO A 416 -9.70 -15.31 -3.87
C PRO A 416 -9.72 -16.83 -3.69
N VAL A 417 -9.96 -17.53 -4.81
CA VAL A 417 -10.07 -18.99 -4.87
C VAL A 417 -9.24 -19.51 -6.03
N MET A 418 -8.47 -20.56 -5.79
CA MET A 418 -7.85 -21.33 -6.87
C MET A 418 -8.88 -22.17 -7.60
N SER A 419 -8.79 -22.21 -8.91
CA SER A 419 -9.69 -22.94 -9.78
C SER A 419 -8.90 -23.73 -10.81
N ASP A 420 -9.48 -24.80 -11.30
CA ASP A 420 -8.98 -25.51 -12.46
C ASP A 420 -9.28 -24.75 -13.78
N GLU A 421 -8.60 -25.14 -14.85
CA GLU A 421 -8.93 -24.71 -16.21
C GLU A 421 -10.15 -25.48 -16.70
N PHE A 422 -11.06 -24.80 -17.41
CA PHE A 422 -12.26 -25.39 -17.97
C PHE A 422 -12.35 -25.09 -19.48
N ASP A 423 -12.80 -26.07 -20.27
CA ASP A 423 -12.94 -25.94 -21.71
C ASP A 423 -14.27 -25.30 -22.15
N SER A 424 -15.21 -25.10 -21.23
CA SER A 424 -16.54 -24.57 -21.49
C SER A 424 -16.98 -23.60 -20.42
N VAL A 425 -17.67 -22.52 -20.81
CA VAL A 425 -18.24 -21.52 -19.93
C VAL A 425 -19.27 -22.13 -18.97
N ASP A 426 -20.08 -23.07 -19.45
CA ASP A 426 -21.09 -23.71 -18.63
C ASP A 426 -20.46 -24.59 -17.53
N VAL A 427 -19.40 -25.33 -17.84
CA VAL A 427 -18.65 -26.12 -16.85
C VAL A 427 -17.96 -25.19 -15.86
N MET A 428 -17.33 -24.11 -16.33
CA MET A 428 -16.73 -23.09 -15.48
C MET A 428 -17.77 -22.50 -14.50
N PHE A 429 -18.93 -22.09 -14.99
CA PHE A 429 -19.98 -21.53 -14.13
C PHE A 429 -20.58 -22.56 -13.16
N TYR A 430 -20.70 -23.83 -13.57
CA TYR A 430 -21.10 -24.90 -12.66
C TYR A 430 -20.14 -25.01 -11.46
N HIS A 431 -18.82 -25.04 -11.72
CA HIS A 431 -17.82 -25.08 -10.63
C HIS A 431 -17.81 -23.78 -9.84
N ALA A 432 -17.98 -22.62 -10.48
CA ALA A 432 -18.10 -21.34 -9.81
C ALA A 432 -19.26 -21.31 -8.81
N SER A 433 -20.43 -21.82 -9.18
CA SER A 433 -21.58 -21.95 -8.28
C SER A 433 -21.28 -22.88 -7.08
N ARG A 434 -20.59 -24.00 -7.32
CA ARG A 434 -20.19 -24.93 -6.24
C ARG A 434 -19.26 -24.27 -5.23
N HIS A 435 -18.18 -23.60 -5.69
CA HIS A 435 -17.30 -22.87 -4.79
C HIS A 435 -18.04 -21.77 -4.01
N ALA A 436 -19.00 -21.09 -4.67
CA ALA A 436 -19.81 -20.06 -4.02
C ALA A 436 -20.67 -20.64 -2.89
N MET A 437 -21.27 -21.82 -3.09
CA MET A 437 -22.11 -22.48 -2.08
C MET A 437 -21.36 -22.70 -0.78
N ASP A 438 -20.13 -23.17 -0.85
CA ASP A 438 -19.32 -23.47 0.33
C ASP A 438 -18.82 -22.18 1.03
N ILE A 439 -18.35 -21.19 0.24
CA ILE A 439 -17.73 -19.98 0.76
C ILE A 439 -18.77 -18.99 1.32
N LEU A 440 -19.91 -18.86 0.66
CA LEU A 440 -20.98 -17.92 1.00
C LEU A 440 -22.11 -18.54 1.81
N GLU A 441 -22.00 -19.82 2.17
CA GLU A 441 -23.01 -20.57 2.92
C GLU A 441 -24.42 -20.45 2.30
N LEU A 442 -24.49 -20.63 0.96
CA LEU A 442 -25.71 -20.42 0.19
C LEU A 442 -26.75 -21.50 0.45
N LYS A 443 -28.01 -21.10 0.36
CA LYS A 443 -29.18 -21.98 0.51
C LYS A 443 -30.00 -22.04 -0.77
N SER A 444 -30.80 -23.08 -0.92
CA SER A 444 -31.78 -23.18 -2.02
C SER A 444 -32.67 -21.93 -2.04
N GLY A 445 -32.81 -21.31 -3.22
CA GLY A 445 -33.51 -20.05 -3.44
C GLY A 445 -32.63 -18.79 -3.40
N ASP A 446 -31.37 -18.86 -2.95
CA ASP A 446 -30.46 -17.74 -2.96
C ASP A 446 -30.00 -17.44 -4.40
N ASN A 447 -29.90 -16.16 -4.74
CA ASN A 447 -29.37 -15.68 -6.02
C ASN A 447 -27.89 -15.37 -5.93
N ILE A 448 -27.15 -15.69 -6.99
CA ILE A 448 -25.76 -15.26 -7.21
C ILE A 448 -25.59 -14.72 -8.63
N ILE A 449 -24.60 -13.84 -8.80
CA ILE A 449 -24.19 -13.36 -10.11
C ILE A 449 -22.86 -14.00 -10.50
N LEU A 450 -22.86 -14.68 -11.65
CA LEU A 450 -21.66 -15.26 -12.25
C LEU A 450 -21.17 -14.34 -13.37
N THR A 451 -19.87 -14.08 -13.43
CA THR A 451 -19.27 -13.35 -14.55
C THR A 451 -17.93 -13.96 -14.95
N GLY A 452 -17.67 -13.98 -16.25
CA GLY A 452 -16.46 -14.56 -16.81
C GLY A 452 -16.39 -14.35 -18.30
N GLY A 453 -15.33 -14.85 -18.92
CA GLY A 453 -15.13 -14.83 -20.36
C GLY A 453 -15.29 -16.23 -20.96
N GLN A 454 -15.09 -16.30 -22.29
CA GLN A 454 -14.95 -17.59 -22.96
C GLN A 454 -13.81 -18.39 -22.35
N ALA A 455 -13.93 -19.71 -22.40
CA ALA A 455 -12.89 -20.66 -21.99
C ALA A 455 -11.68 -20.56 -22.97
N SER A 456 -11.13 -19.36 -23.12
CA SER A 456 -9.93 -19.10 -23.90
C SER A 456 -8.78 -18.82 -22.92
N LYS A 457 -7.60 -19.32 -23.22
CA LYS A 457 -6.38 -19.07 -22.44
C LYS A 457 -5.91 -17.60 -22.47
N GLN A 458 -6.74 -16.68 -23.01
CA GLN A 458 -6.41 -15.26 -23.14
C GLN A 458 -7.06 -14.43 -22.02
N SER A 459 -6.24 -13.65 -21.32
CA SER A 459 -6.71 -12.64 -20.38
C SER A 459 -7.51 -11.55 -21.11
N GLY A 460 -8.54 -10.98 -20.44
CA GLY A 460 -9.33 -9.88 -21.00
C GLY A 460 -10.58 -10.31 -21.80
N SER A 461 -10.93 -11.60 -21.81
CA SER A 461 -12.07 -12.15 -22.56
C SER A 461 -13.41 -12.09 -21.82
N THR A 462 -13.50 -11.43 -20.65
CA THR A 462 -14.75 -11.35 -19.87
C THR A 462 -15.86 -10.65 -20.66
N ASN A 463 -16.94 -11.37 -20.95
CA ASN A 463 -18.05 -10.89 -21.81
C ASN A 463 -19.43 -11.38 -21.37
N THR A 464 -19.54 -12.13 -20.26
CA THR A 464 -20.78 -12.77 -19.85
C THR A 464 -21.13 -12.44 -18.40
N ILE A 465 -22.41 -12.13 -18.16
CA ILE A 465 -23.03 -12.03 -16.83
C ILE A 465 -24.21 -12.98 -16.81
N ARG A 466 -24.32 -13.81 -15.77
CA ARG A 466 -25.40 -14.76 -15.57
C ARG A 466 -25.97 -14.63 -14.16
N LEU A 467 -27.28 -14.49 -14.05
CA LEU A 467 -27.99 -14.67 -12.79
C LEU A 467 -28.29 -16.18 -12.61
N GLU A 468 -27.97 -16.70 -11.45
CA GLU A 468 -28.26 -18.09 -11.09
C GLU A 468 -28.95 -18.14 -9.72
N THR A 469 -30.02 -18.95 -9.64
CA THR A 469 -30.70 -19.27 -8.38
C THR A 469 -30.25 -20.65 -7.94
N ILE A 470 -29.73 -20.75 -6.72
CA ILE A 470 -29.26 -22.01 -6.12
C ILE A 470 -30.46 -22.97 -5.90
N ARG A 471 -30.30 -24.20 -6.34
CA ARG A 471 -31.32 -25.23 -6.27
C ARG A 471 -31.08 -26.20 -5.12
#